data_c441ab8b2f0199ec827677316198a7b8
#
_entry.id   c441ab8b2f0199ec827677316198a7b8
#
_cell.length_a   1.000
_cell.length_b   1.000
_cell.length_c   1.000
_cell.angle_alpha   90.00
_cell.angle_beta   90.00
_cell.angle_gamma   90.00
#
_symmetry.space_group_name_H-M   'P 1'
#
loop_
_entity.id
_entity.type
_entity.pdbx_description
1 polymer ?
#
loop_
_entity_poly.entity_id
_entity_poly.type
_entity_poly.pdbx_seq_one_letter_code
_entity_poly.pdbx_strand_id
1 'polypeptide(L)'
;MTREEANTLKEQIQELENQRHNIDNKISILQQKYNKSLEIHIGNIYKTYTEDVYIKVLDVSDSNVDILQIDDQGITWDWWSKECVSTLKQLTELPKNIIDIWKSRGIKL
;
A
#
# COMPACT_ATOMS: atom_id res chain seq x y z
N MET A 1 5.27 0.29 53.98
CA MET A 1 5.80 1.17 52.92
C MET A 1 6.04 2.56 53.51
N THR A 2 7.23 3.07 53.38
CA THR A 2 7.55 4.43 53.77
C THR A 2 7.03 5.43 52.72
N ARG A 3 6.94 6.70 53.08
CA ARG A 3 6.54 7.76 52.16
C ARG A 3 7.51 7.93 51.00
N GLU A 4 8.81 7.71 51.23
CA GLU A 4 9.85 7.77 50.20
C GLU A 4 9.69 6.63 49.21
N GLU A 5 9.40 5.42 49.68
CA GLU A 5 9.14 4.28 48.79
C GLU A 5 7.91 4.51 47.90
N ALA A 6 6.84 5.07 48.46
CA ALA A 6 5.64 5.40 47.73
C ALA A 6 5.91 6.47 46.64
N ASN A 7 6.71 7.49 46.96
CA ASN A 7 7.10 8.52 45.99
C ASN A 7 7.97 7.95 44.87
N THR A 8 8.90 7.04 45.17
CA THR A 8 9.75 6.38 44.17
C THR A 8 8.92 5.54 43.22
N LEU A 9 7.93 4.79 43.70
CA LEU A 9 7.02 4.01 42.87
C LEU A 9 6.18 4.92 41.97
N LYS A 10 5.70 6.04 42.48
CA LYS A 10 4.94 7.01 41.72
C LYS A 10 5.78 7.61 40.57
N GLU A 11 7.03 7.94 40.84
CA GLU A 11 7.95 8.43 39.80
C GLU A 11 8.22 7.39 38.73
N GLN A 12 8.41 6.13 39.11
CA GLN A 12 8.61 5.04 38.17
C GLN A 12 7.38 4.83 37.27
N ILE A 13 6.18 4.88 37.83
CA ILE A 13 4.93 4.79 37.10
C ILE A 13 4.83 5.95 36.08
N GLN A 14 5.14 7.17 36.52
CA GLN A 14 5.10 8.35 35.65
C GLN A 14 6.09 8.23 34.49
N GLU A 15 7.29 7.75 34.74
CA GLU A 15 8.28 7.53 33.69
C GLU A 15 7.82 6.50 32.67
N LEU A 16 7.24 5.38 33.11
CA LEU A 16 6.70 4.35 32.21
C LEU A 16 5.54 4.88 31.36
N GLU A 17 4.67 5.69 31.93
CA GLU A 17 3.59 6.33 31.19
C GLU A 17 4.14 7.28 30.13
N ASN A 18 5.18 8.04 30.42
CA ASN A 18 5.84 8.91 29.44
C ASN A 18 6.48 8.12 28.30
N GLN A 19 7.12 7.00 28.59
CA GLN A 19 7.69 6.11 27.59
C GLN A 19 6.61 5.51 26.69
N ARG A 20 5.50 5.09 27.27
CA ARG A 20 4.35 4.57 26.53
C ARG A 20 3.79 5.62 25.57
N HIS A 21 3.64 6.85 26.04
CA HIS A 21 3.17 7.97 25.22
C HIS A 21 4.11 8.23 24.02
N ASN A 22 5.42 8.20 24.25
CA ASN A 22 6.41 8.35 23.18
C ASN A 22 6.35 7.22 22.15
N ILE A 23 6.11 5.99 22.59
CA ILE A 23 5.95 4.83 21.69
C ILE A 23 4.67 4.99 20.86
N ASP A 24 3.57 5.39 21.47
CA ASP A 24 2.31 5.63 20.77
C ASP A 24 2.46 6.72 19.69
N ASN A 25 3.19 7.78 19.98
CA ASN A 25 3.50 8.83 18.99
C ASN A 25 4.35 8.29 17.82
N LYS A 26 5.35 7.46 18.09
CA LYS A 26 6.17 6.83 17.06
C LYS A 26 5.34 5.90 16.16
N ILE A 27 4.46 5.12 16.74
CA ILE A 27 3.53 4.24 16.00
C ILE A 27 2.64 5.08 15.09
N SER A 28 2.07 6.17 15.59
CA SER A 28 1.24 7.07 14.80
C SER A 28 1.98 7.66 13.61
N ILE A 29 3.22 8.11 13.78
CA ILE A 29 4.07 8.64 12.71
C ILE A 29 4.37 7.56 11.66
N LEU A 30 4.70 6.35 12.10
CA LEU A 30 4.97 5.22 11.20
C LEU A 30 3.73 4.82 10.41
N GLN A 31 2.55 4.83 11.05
CA GLN A 31 1.28 4.57 10.37
C GLN A 31 0.96 5.62 9.31
N GLN A 32 1.22 6.90 9.58
CA GLN A 32 1.06 7.97 8.61
C GLN A 32 1.99 7.79 7.41
N LYS A 33 3.25 7.42 7.63
CA LYS A 33 4.21 7.12 6.56
C LYS A 33 3.78 5.91 5.74
N TYR A 34 3.29 4.86 6.40
CA TYR A 34 2.76 3.67 5.74
C TYR A 34 1.57 4.00 4.87
N ASN A 35 0.58 4.73 5.40
CA ASN A 35 -0.61 5.13 4.64
C ASN A 35 -0.24 5.99 3.43
N LYS A 36 0.75 6.88 3.57
CA LYS A 36 1.24 7.70 2.46
C LYS A 36 1.94 6.85 1.39
N SER A 37 2.65 5.79 1.78
CA SER A 37 3.28 4.86 0.83
C SER A 37 2.25 4.02 0.08
N LEU A 38 1.03 3.90 0.59
CA LEU A 38 -0.09 3.23 -0.08
C LEU A 38 -0.81 4.14 -1.09
N GLU A 39 -0.33 5.36 -1.32
CA GLU A 39 -0.90 6.22 -2.36
C GLU A 39 -0.80 5.56 -3.73
N ILE A 40 -1.96 5.34 -4.32
CA ILE A 40 -2.10 4.75 -5.64
C ILE A 40 -2.80 5.78 -6.51
N HIS A 41 -2.21 6.09 -7.66
CA HIS A 41 -2.73 7.10 -8.58
C HIS A 41 -3.32 6.45 -9.82
N ILE A 42 -4.32 7.12 -10.41
CA ILE A 42 -4.92 6.71 -11.68
C ILE A 42 -3.82 6.66 -12.76
N GLY A 43 -3.79 5.57 -13.51
CA GLY A 43 -2.81 5.34 -14.55
C GLY A 43 -1.57 4.57 -14.10
N ASN A 44 -1.39 4.35 -12.80
CA ASN A 44 -0.28 3.53 -12.30
C ASN A 44 -0.41 2.09 -12.81
N ILE A 45 0.74 1.46 -13.07
CA ILE A 45 0.84 0.10 -13.59
C ILE A 45 1.61 -0.75 -12.59
N TYR A 46 1.09 -1.94 -12.32
CA TYR A 46 1.69 -2.88 -11.38
C TYR A 46 1.79 -4.27 -12.01
N LYS A 47 2.84 -4.99 -11.63
CA LYS A 47 2.98 -6.41 -11.98
C LYS A 47 2.35 -7.25 -10.88
N THR A 48 1.47 -8.19 -11.24
CA THR A 48 0.88 -9.14 -10.30
C THR A 48 1.86 -10.24 -9.92
N TYR A 49 1.50 -11.07 -8.96
CA TYR A 49 2.28 -12.26 -8.57
C TYR A 49 2.23 -13.37 -9.63
N THR A 50 1.26 -13.30 -10.54
CA THR A 50 1.14 -14.23 -11.66
C THR A 50 2.01 -13.74 -12.80
N GLU A 51 2.75 -14.64 -13.42
CA GLU A 51 3.62 -14.33 -14.53
C GLU A 51 2.81 -13.77 -15.72
N ASP A 52 3.34 -12.71 -16.34
CA ASP A 52 2.75 -12.03 -17.50
C ASP A 52 1.34 -11.43 -17.30
N VAL A 53 0.95 -11.20 -16.07
CA VAL A 53 -0.30 -10.50 -15.74
C VAL A 53 0.02 -9.15 -15.10
N TYR A 54 -0.58 -8.10 -15.64
CA TYR A 54 -0.35 -6.70 -15.22
C TYR A 54 -1.67 -6.02 -14.92
N ILE A 55 -1.64 -5.02 -14.06
CA ILE A 55 -2.82 -4.21 -13.76
C ILE A 55 -2.52 -2.74 -14.00
N LYS A 56 -3.52 -2.03 -14.52
CA LYS A 56 -3.51 -0.58 -14.68
C LYS A 56 -4.63 0.01 -13.84
N VAL A 57 -4.32 1.02 -13.04
CA VAL A 57 -5.28 1.68 -12.17
C VAL A 57 -6.20 2.57 -12.98
N LEU A 58 -7.50 2.34 -12.89
CA LEU A 58 -8.54 3.12 -13.57
C LEU A 58 -9.15 4.16 -12.67
N ASP A 59 -9.40 3.82 -11.40
CA ASP A 59 -9.98 4.71 -10.41
C ASP A 59 -9.56 4.27 -9.00
N VAL A 60 -9.58 5.20 -8.07
CA VAL A 60 -9.18 4.97 -6.68
C VAL A 60 -10.28 5.47 -5.77
N SER A 61 -10.82 4.59 -4.93
CA SER A 61 -11.74 4.92 -3.86
C SER A 61 -11.05 4.84 -2.49
N ASP A 62 -11.80 5.01 -1.39
CA ASP A 62 -11.20 5.05 -0.05
C ASP A 62 -10.44 3.79 0.33
N SER A 63 -10.94 2.62 -0.02
CA SER A 63 -10.36 1.32 0.35
C SER A 63 -10.06 0.41 -0.83
N ASN A 64 -10.59 0.71 -2.00
CA ASN A 64 -10.51 -0.13 -3.19
C ASN A 64 -9.94 0.62 -4.39
N VAL A 65 -9.47 -0.14 -5.35
CA VAL A 65 -8.91 0.37 -6.60
C VAL A 65 -9.59 -0.37 -7.74
N ASP A 66 -10.18 0.37 -8.67
CA ASP A 66 -10.66 -0.20 -9.93
C ASP A 66 -9.49 -0.36 -10.87
N ILE A 67 -9.33 -1.55 -11.40
CA ILE A 67 -8.17 -1.90 -12.22
C ILE A 67 -8.59 -2.53 -13.54
N LEU A 68 -7.70 -2.43 -14.49
CA LEU A 68 -7.75 -3.18 -15.73
C LEU A 68 -6.67 -4.26 -15.67
N GLN A 69 -7.08 -5.52 -15.63
CA GLN A 69 -6.15 -6.65 -15.61
C GLN A 69 -5.79 -6.99 -17.05
N ILE A 70 -4.51 -6.96 -17.36
CA ILE A 70 -3.97 -7.11 -18.71
C ILE A 70 -3.02 -8.29 -18.74
N ASP A 71 -3.30 -9.26 -19.62
CA ASP A 71 -2.39 -10.36 -19.92
C ASP A 71 -2.27 -10.53 -21.44
N ASP A 72 -1.60 -11.58 -21.90
CA ASP A 72 -1.45 -11.87 -23.32
C ASP A 72 -2.72 -12.47 -23.95
N GLN A 73 -3.68 -12.90 -23.13
CA GLN A 73 -4.92 -13.55 -23.55
C GLN A 73 -6.13 -12.62 -23.51
N GLY A 74 -6.17 -11.67 -22.60
CA GLY A 74 -7.33 -10.82 -22.41
C GLY A 74 -7.08 -9.58 -21.58
N ILE A 75 -8.08 -8.70 -21.61
CA ILE A 75 -8.15 -7.51 -20.77
C ILE A 75 -9.47 -7.59 -20.03
N THR A 76 -9.41 -7.56 -18.69
CA THR A 76 -10.57 -7.73 -17.82
C THR A 76 -10.61 -6.63 -16.79
N TRP A 77 -11.80 -6.05 -16.58
CA TRP A 77 -12.01 -5.13 -15.45
C TRP A 77 -12.17 -5.90 -14.15
N ASP A 78 -11.54 -5.39 -13.06
CA ASP A 78 -11.66 -5.94 -11.72
C ASP A 78 -11.48 -4.83 -10.69
N TRP A 79 -11.66 -5.15 -9.42
CA TRP A 79 -11.36 -4.23 -8.33
C TRP A 79 -10.60 -4.99 -7.24
N TRP A 80 -9.61 -4.31 -6.66
CA TRP A 80 -8.77 -4.88 -5.62
C TRP A 80 -8.67 -3.89 -4.46
N SER A 81 -8.36 -4.39 -3.26
CA SER A 81 -8.09 -3.52 -2.14
C SER A 81 -6.78 -2.75 -2.35
N LYS A 82 -6.68 -1.55 -1.79
CA LYS A 82 -5.45 -0.77 -1.83
C LYS A 82 -4.26 -1.53 -1.25
N GLU A 83 -4.48 -2.29 -0.17
CA GLU A 83 -3.43 -3.09 0.44
C GLU A 83 -2.88 -4.14 -0.52
N CYS A 84 -3.73 -4.85 -1.24
CA CYS A 84 -3.29 -5.82 -2.23
C CYS A 84 -2.48 -5.17 -3.34
N VAL A 85 -2.95 -4.06 -3.88
CA VAL A 85 -2.23 -3.35 -4.96
C VAL A 85 -0.89 -2.80 -4.48
N SER A 86 -0.81 -2.30 -3.26
CA SER A 86 0.41 -1.74 -2.70
C SER A 86 1.52 -2.77 -2.50
N THR A 87 1.19 -4.06 -2.40
CA THR A 87 2.18 -5.13 -2.29
C THR A 87 2.80 -5.51 -3.64
N LEU A 88 2.23 -5.04 -4.74
CA LEU A 88 2.69 -5.35 -6.08
C LEU A 88 3.86 -4.45 -6.48
N LYS A 89 4.66 -4.94 -7.42
CA LYS A 89 5.76 -4.14 -7.98
C LYS A 89 5.19 -3.11 -8.96
N GLN A 90 5.44 -1.84 -8.69
CA GLN A 90 5.07 -0.75 -9.59
C GLN A 90 6.01 -0.70 -10.79
N LEU A 91 5.43 -0.51 -11.98
CA LEU A 91 6.15 -0.34 -13.23
C LEU A 91 5.88 1.06 -13.79
N THR A 92 6.82 1.59 -14.53
CA THR A 92 6.65 2.89 -15.22
C THR A 92 5.80 2.74 -16.48
N GLU A 93 5.85 1.58 -17.11
CA GLU A 93 5.09 1.25 -18.32
C GLU A 93 4.87 -0.25 -18.41
N LEU A 94 3.92 -0.67 -19.24
CA LEU A 94 3.73 -2.09 -19.56
C LEU A 94 4.94 -2.64 -20.31
N PRO A 95 5.30 -3.92 -20.09
CA PRO A 95 6.35 -4.56 -20.85
C PRO A 95 6.07 -4.50 -22.36
N LYS A 96 7.13 -4.34 -23.13
CA LYS A 96 7.04 -4.20 -24.59
C LYS A 96 6.35 -5.39 -25.25
N ASN A 97 6.57 -6.61 -24.79
CA ASN A 97 5.92 -7.80 -25.31
C ASN A 97 4.39 -7.73 -25.20
N ILE A 98 3.88 -7.24 -24.07
CA ILE A 98 2.43 -7.07 -23.86
C ILE A 98 1.89 -5.92 -24.73
N ILE A 99 2.58 -4.81 -24.80
CA ILE A 99 2.19 -3.69 -25.67
C ILE A 99 2.13 -4.13 -27.13
N ASP A 100 3.13 -4.86 -27.60
CA ASP A 100 3.21 -5.33 -29.00
C ASP A 100 2.07 -6.30 -29.34
N ILE A 101 1.73 -7.23 -28.43
CA ILE A 101 0.63 -8.16 -28.61
C ILE A 101 -0.70 -7.41 -28.80
N TRP A 102 -1.00 -6.47 -27.92
CA TRP A 102 -2.26 -5.72 -27.98
C TRP A 102 -2.29 -4.72 -29.11
N LYS A 103 -1.16 -4.12 -29.45
CA LYS A 103 -1.02 -3.24 -30.60
C LYS A 103 -1.28 -3.98 -31.90
N SER A 104 -0.77 -5.22 -32.05
CA SER A 104 -1.01 -6.06 -33.23
C SER A 104 -2.48 -6.45 -33.36
N ARG A 105 -3.22 -6.50 -32.26
CA ARG A 105 -4.68 -6.76 -32.24
C ARG A 105 -5.53 -5.50 -32.43
N GLY A 106 -4.90 -4.34 -32.63
CA GLY A 106 -5.59 -3.07 -32.79
C GLY A 106 -6.10 -2.41 -31.52
N ILE A 107 -5.63 -2.85 -30.35
CA ILE A 107 -6.01 -2.29 -29.05
C ILE A 107 -4.91 -1.34 -28.58
N LYS A 108 -5.32 -0.13 -28.20
CA LYS A 108 -4.43 0.89 -27.63
C LYS A 108 -4.49 0.83 -26.11
N LEU A 109 -3.37 0.57 -25.51
CA LEU A 109 -3.22 0.54 -24.04
C LEU A 109 -2.72 1.87 -23.48
#